data_07114de40e7c36b83a5ec83cc895c7f4
#
_entry.id   07114de40e7c36b83a5ec83cc895c7f4
#
_cell.length_a   1.000
_cell.length_b   1.000
_cell.length_c   1.000
_cell.angle_alpha   90.00
_cell.angle_beta   90.00
_cell.angle_gamma   90.00
#
_symmetry.space_group_name_H-M   'P 1'
#
loop_
_entity.id
_entity.type
_entity.pdbx_description
1 polymer ?
#
loop_
_entity_poly.entity_id
_entity_poly.type
_entity_poly.pdbx_seq_one_letter_code
_entity_poly.pdbx_strand_id
1 'polypeptide(L)'
;MKKLVSALLVSSMAISLVGCGAPKAPAAAEATTAAATQAAAEATTAAPAGPEAITLKVWAPQVDQVDENSWINVMLPKFEEAHPEYEITWDIGVCGEGDAASIVKNDPAAAADVFFYANDQMGTLIEAGALSKLGGSYLETVQNNFSQTHVDLLTYTDGGVYGFPTSPNTWFMWYNKETFNEEDIKNIGTMLEKGVVSFPMDNSWYTGTFFFGVGATVFGPQGVDAEAGIDFSSDLCVEATKYMIEMVKSPNFVNDVDGIGVAGMKDGSIQAMFSGDWDQPALAESLGDKLGCAVLPKFTMNGTDYQMKSFASNKAVGVNPNAKFPKAAMQLAQFLTSPEALLSRYELSGYTPAASACAEEEAIKSNPTVATLNAQMANTIAQPVLAEMANFWDPVKNFGLNILNGSITADNAKEMLDATMQLLNSNGL
;
A
#
# COMPACT_ATOMS: atom_id res chain seq x y z
N MET A 1 -11.90 44.21 32.18
CA MET A 1 -11.28 45.53 32.50
C MET A 1 -9.92 45.59 31.85
N LYS A 2 -9.69 46.68 31.12
CA LYS A 2 -8.43 47.17 30.49
C LYS A 2 -7.95 46.31 29.28
N LYS A 3 -8.20 46.62 28.02
CA LYS A 3 -7.96 47.80 27.13
C LYS A 3 -6.49 48.27 27.15
N LEU A 4 -5.91 48.23 25.98
CA LEU A 4 -5.18 49.32 25.22
C LEU A 4 -4.06 48.69 24.43
N VAL A 5 -3.72 48.98 23.23
CA VAL A 5 -4.00 49.92 22.12
C VAL A 5 -2.79 49.83 21.20
N SER A 6 -3.08 49.72 19.95
CA SER A 6 -2.41 50.09 18.70
C SER A 6 -1.06 50.82 18.72
N ALA A 7 -0.21 50.52 17.72
CA ALA A 7 0.49 51.56 16.94
C ALA A 7 0.79 51.07 15.52
N LEU A 8 0.14 51.67 14.54
CA LEU A 8 0.53 51.74 13.12
C LEU A 8 1.78 52.62 12.95
N LEU A 9 2.62 52.28 12.01
CA LEU A 9 3.48 53.25 11.35
C LEU A 9 3.54 52.95 9.84
N VAL A 10 2.94 53.90 9.09
CA VAL A 10 2.96 54.05 7.63
C VAL A 10 4.06 55.06 7.29
N SER A 11 4.82 54.83 6.23
CA SER A 11 5.54 55.82 5.44
C SER A 11 5.93 55.18 4.12
N SER A 12 5.26 55.38 3.08
CA SER A 12 5.02 56.40 2.03
C SER A 12 6.27 56.78 1.23
N MET A 13 6.20 56.42 -0.07
CA MET A 13 6.44 57.14 -1.33
C MET A 13 7.85 57.66 -1.68
N ALA A 14 8.31 57.29 -2.87
CA ALA A 14 8.47 58.30 -3.95
C ALA A 14 8.62 57.62 -5.33
N ILE A 15 7.77 58.09 -6.21
CA ILE A 15 7.69 57.84 -7.66
C ILE A 15 8.65 58.83 -8.35
N SER A 16 9.36 58.42 -9.41
CA SER A 16 9.76 59.34 -10.49
C SER A 16 9.78 58.63 -11.85
N LEU A 17 8.87 59.09 -12.67
CA LEU A 17 8.72 58.86 -14.11
C LEU A 17 9.62 59.78 -14.93
N VAL A 18 9.69 59.48 -16.25
CA VAL A 18 10.11 60.26 -17.44
C VAL A 18 11.41 59.74 -18.06
N GLY A 19 11.53 59.40 -19.34
CA GLY A 19 10.72 59.59 -20.50
C GLY A 19 11.36 58.99 -21.78
N CYS A 20 10.59 58.89 -22.81
CA CYS A 20 10.79 58.34 -24.15
C CYS A 20 12.00 58.80 -24.98
N GLY A 21 12.43 57.97 -25.94
CA GLY A 21 13.12 58.41 -27.17
C GLY A 21 13.82 57.29 -27.94
N ALA A 22 13.21 56.79 -29.00
CA ALA A 22 13.85 56.07 -30.12
C ALA A 22 13.91 57.00 -31.34
N PRO A 23 14.46 56.67 -32.54
CA PRO A 23 15.51 55.71 -32.93
C PRO A 23 16.62 56.33 -33.83
N LYS A 24 17.71 55.63 -34.18
CA LYS A 24 18.38 55.66 -35.50
C LYS A 24 19.62 54.76 -35.57
N ALA A 25 19.65 53.84 -36.52
CA ALA A 25 20.84 53.25 -37.10
C ALA A 25 21.21 54.08 -38.38
N PRO A 26 22.27 53.82 -39.16
CA PRO A 26 23.43 52.93 -39.05
C PRO A 26 24.80 53.61 -39.36
N ALA A 27 25.93 52.92 -39.20
CA ALA A 27 27.08 52.96 -40.10
C ALA A 27 28.17 51.97 -39.71
N ALA A 28 28.68 51.28 -40.71
CA ALA A 28 29.87 50.40 -40.68
C ALA A 28 31.16 51.14 -40.67
N ALA A 29 32.21 50.56 -40.11
CA ALA A 29 33.60 50.57 -40.61
C ALA A 29 34.60 49.86 -39.66
N GLU A 30 35.25 48.90 -40.28
CA GLU A 30 36.67 48.59 -40.30
C GLU A 30 37.36 47.82 -39.14
N ALA A 31 37.94 46.76 -39.64
CA ALA A 31 38.78 45.80 -38.94
C ALA A 31 40.12 46.39 -38.48
N THR A 32 40.53 45.98 -37.31
CA THR A 32 41.95 45.94 -36.93
C THR A 32 42.27 44.67 -36.17
N THR A 33 43.09 43.83 -36.80
CA THR A 33 43.68 42.62 -36.26
C THR A 33 44.65 42.97 -35.11
N ALA A 34 44.37 42.43 -33.92
CA ALA A 34 45.34 42.32 -32.87
C ALA A 34 45.40 40.84 -32.41
N ALA A 35 46.56 40.26 -32.55
CA ALA A 35 46.89 38.93 -32.14
C ALA A 35 46.71 38.78 -30.60
N ALA A 36 45.79 37.94 -30.16
CA ALA A 36 45.67 37.54 -28.79
C ALA A 36 46.40 36.21 -28.61
N THR A 37 47.43 36.25 -27.84
CA THR A 37 48.21 35.12 -27.30
C THR A 37 47.26 34.18 -26.58
N GLN A 38 47.12 32.94 -27.06
CA GLN A 38 46.39 31.86 -26.40
C GLN A 38 47.20 31.40 -25.19
N ALA A 39 46.79 31.84 -24.00
CA ALA A 39 47.16 31.15 -22.75
C ALA A 39 46.31 29.90 -22.69
N ALA A 40 46.95 28.72 -22.86
CA ALA A 40 46.35 27.44 -22.55
C ALA A 40 45.99 27.42 -21.08
N ALA A 41 44.70 27.53 -20.76
CA ALA A 41 44.22 27.16 -19.43
C ALA A 41 44.38 25.65 -19.32
N GLU A 42 45.33 25.20 -18.51
CA GLU A 42 45.39 23.82 -18.03
C GLU A 42 44.04 23.52 -17.33
N ALA A 43 43.27 22.64 -17.96
CA ALA A 43 42.15 22.00 -17.28
C ALA A 43 42.72 21.16 -16.16
N THR A 44 42.73 21.70 -14.94
CA THR A 44 42.88 20.91 -13.73
C THR A 44 41.73 19.93 -13.69
N THR A 45 41.97 18.69 -14.12
CA THR A 45 41.14 17.56 -13.76
C THR A 45 41.20 17.48 -12.24
N ALA A 46 40.13 17.91 -11.57
CA ALA A 46 39.93 17.64 -10.16
C ALA A 46 40.06 16.13 -9.97
N ALA A 47 40.92 15.73 -9.03
CA ALA A 47 40.97 14.32 -8.60
C ALA A 47 39.55 13.89 -8.23
N PRO A 48 39.15 12.64 -8.53
CA PRO A 48 37.81 12.17 -8.16
C PRO A 48 37.67 12.41 -6.65
N ALA A 49 36.62 13.16 -6.28
CA ALA A 49 36.22 13.31 -4.89
C ALA A 49 35.99 11.88 -4.34
N GLY A 50 36.53 11.60 -3.15
CA GLY A 50 36.24 10.31 -2.48
C GLY A 50 34.73 10.11 -2.31
N PRO A 51 34.28 8.94 -1.84
CA PRO A 51 32.88 8.68 -1.64
C PRO A 51 32.21 9.75 -0.76
N GLU A 52 30.99 10.12 -1.10
CA GLU A 52 30.19 11.06 -0.32
C GLU A 52 29.70 10.38 0.95
N ALA A 53 30.06 10.91 2.13
CA ALA A 53 29.54 10.38 3.40
C ALA A 53 28.09 10.82 3.60
N ILE A 54 27.18 9.83 3.60
CA ILE A 54 25.75 10.06 3.75
C ILE A 54 25.15 9.21 4.89
N THR A 55 24.01 9.65 5.43
CA THR A 55 23.19 8.84 6.31
C THR A 55 21.85 8.64 5.61
N LEU A 56 21.42 7.39 5.47
CA LEU A 56 20.09 7.03 4.97
C LEU A 56 19.29 6.37 6.07
N LYS A 57 18.09 6.93 6.32
CA LYS A 57 17.11 6.38 7.25
C LYS A 57 16.13 5.52 6.47
N VAL A 58 16.01 4.23 6.87
CA VAL A 58 15.16 3.23 6.20
C VAL A 58 14.24 2.60 7.21
N TRP A 59 12.93 2.64 6.97
CA TRP A 59 11.95 1.93 7.78
C TRP A 59 11.30 0.82 6.96
N ALA A 60 11.48 -0.42 7.41
CA ALA A 60 10.98 -1.63 6.76
C ALA A 60 10.09 -2.45 7.72
N PRO A 61 9.26 -3.37 7.20
CA PRO A 61 8.51 -4.30 8.03
C PRO A 61 9.41 -5.14 8.94
N GLN A 62 8.91 -5.50 10.12
CA GLN A 62 9.67 -6.30 11.09
C GLN A 62 10.14 -7.63 10.49
N VAL A 63 9.33 -8.28 9.66
CA VAL A 63 9.68 -9.57 9.03
C VAL A 63 10.90 -9.49 8.14
N ASP A 64 11.18 -8.32 7.55
CA ASP A 64 12.33 -8.11 6.67
C ASP A 64 13.63 -7.78 7.43
N GLN A 65 13.61 -7.75 8.77
CA GLN A 65 14.74 -7.32 9.60
C GLN A 65 14.86 -8.07 10.95
N VAL A 66 14.37 -9.32 11.01
CA VAL A 66 14.37 -10.14 12.26
C VAL A 66 15.79 -10.45 12.74
N ASP A 67 16.70 -10.75 11.82
CA ASP A 67 18.07 -11.10 12.08
C ASP A 67 19.02 -10.65 10.96
N GLU A 68 20.30 -10.98 11.06
CA GLU A 68 21.34 -10.63 10.08
C GLU A 68 21.12 -11.21 8.67
N ASN A 69 20.33 -12.29 8.55
CA ASN A 69 20.02 -12.95 7.28
C ASN A 69 18.68 -12.48 6.69
N SER A 70 17.98 -11.60 7.38
CA SER A 70 16.70 -11.06 6.90
C SER A 70 16.93 -10.13 5.72
N TRP A 71 15.91 -10.03 4.86
CA TRP A 71 16.01 -9.43 3.53
C TRP A 71 16.66 -8.04 3.51
N ILE A 72 16.23 -7.10 4.36
CA ILE A 72 16.78 -5.74 4.33
C ILE A 72 18.28 -5.75 4.70
N ASN A 73 18.67 -6.57 5.68
CA ASN A 73 20.05 -6.69 6.14
C ASN A 73 20.97 -7.33 5.08
N VAL A 74 20.39 -8.15 4.18
CA VAL A 74 21.10 -8.71 3.02
C VAL A 74 21.18 -7.71 1.86
N MET A 75 20.16 -6.86 1.67
CA MET A 75 20.09 -5.94 0.52
C MET A 75 20.91 -4.65 0.72
N LEU A 76 20.97 -4.10 1.94
CA LEU A 76 21.67 -2.83 2.16
C LEU A 76 23.18 -2.93 1.84
N PRO A 77 23.93 -3.98 2.23
CA PRO A 77 25.33 -4.14 1.79
C PRO A 77 25.48 -4.25 0.26
N LYS A 78 24.54 -4.93 -0.42
CA LYS A 78 24.57 -5.00 -1.90
C LYS A 78 24.32 -3.65 -2.56
N PHE A 79 23.50 -2.79 -1.94
CA PHE A 79 23.35 -1.42 -2.39
C PHE A 79 24.63 -0.61 -2.26
N GLU A 80 25.39 -0.75 -1.16
CA GLU A 80 26.70 -0.12 -1.00
C GLU A 80 27.69 -0.57 -2.08
N GLU A 81 27.72 -1.88 -2.37
CA GLU A 81 28.57 -2.44 -3.44
C GLU A 81 28.22 -1.87 -4.83
N ALA A 82 26.91 -1.66 -5.08
CA ALA A 82 26.42 -1.09 -6.33
C ALA A 82 26.63 0.42 -6.45
N HIS A 83 26.82 1.12 -5.31
CA HIS A 83 26.93 2.57 -5.23
C HIS A 83 28.19 3.03 -4.48
N PRO A 84 29.39 2.70 -4.99
CA PRO A 84 30.65 3.04 -4.34
C PRO A 84 30.94 4.55 -4.27
N GLU A 85 30.12 5.37 -4.92
CA GLU A 85 30.14 6.83 -4.79
C GLU A 85 29.69 7.34 -3.43
N TYR A 86 29.07 6.47 -2.59
CA TYR A 86 28.61 6.79 -1.24
C TYR A 86 29.38 6.01 -0.17
N GLU A 87 29.62 6.65 0.98
CA GLU A 87 29.97 6.02 2.25
C GLU A 87 28.75 6.12 3.17
N ILE A 88 28.00 5.03 3.34
CA ILE A 88 26.66 5.06 3.91
C ILE A 88 26.67 4.67 5.39
N THR A 89 26.04 5.52 6.21
CA THR A 89 25.63 5.16 7.58
C THR A 89 24.12 4.86 7.55
N TRP A 90 23.74 3.66 7.95
CA TRP A 90 22.33 3.24 7.99
C TRP A 90 21.67 3.60 9.32
N ASP A 91 20.47 4.18 9.26
CA ASP A 91 19.54 4.36 10.39
C ASP A 91 18.28 3.52 10.09
N ILE A 92 18.25 2.29 10.62
CA ILE A 92 17.21 1.31 10.29
C ILE A 92 16.15 1.29 11.38
N GLY A 93 14.89 1.40 10.98
CA GLY A 93 13.73 1.34 11.88
C GLY A 93 12.65 0.40 11.39
N VAL A 94 11.70 0.10 12.27
CA VAL A 94 10.55 -0.75 11.97
C VAL A 94 9.34 0.10 11.62
N CYS A 95 8.70 -0.21 10.49
CA CYS A 95 7.41 0.33 10.11
C CYS A 95 6.68 -0.71 9.24
N GLY A 96 5.55 -1.20 9.72
CA GLY A 96 4.67 -2.06 8.92
C GLY A 96 4.04 -1.28 7.76
N GLU A 97 3.80 -1.93 6.64
CA GLU A 97 3.23 -1.26 5.46
C GLU A 97 1.86 -0.62 5.76
N GLY A 98 1.04 -1.27 6.60
CA GLY A 98 -0.28 -0.75 7.01
C GLY A 98 -0.22 0.39 8.03
N ASP A 99 0.94 0.63 8.67
CA ASP A 99 1.10 1.62 9.73
C ASP A 99 1.78 2.91 9.25
N ALA A 100 2.31 2.92 8.02
CA ALA A 100 3.15 4.00 7.50
C ALA A 100 2.53 5.38 7.65
N ALA A 101 1.25 5.57 7.25
CA ALA A 101 0.60 6.86 7.38
C ALA A 101 0.48 7.32 8.83
N SER A 102 0.16 6.42 9.77
CA SER A 102 0.01 6.76 11.19
C SER A 102 1.31 7.21 11.84
N ILE A 103 2.43 6.66 11.38
CA ILE A 103 3.78 6.93 11.92
C ILE A 103 4.39 8.15 11.22
N VAL A 104 4.39 8.16 9.87
CA VAL A 104 5.11 9.15 9.05
C VAL A 104 4.44 10.52 9.04
N LYS A 105 3.08 10.57 8.98
CA LYS A 105 2.34 11.84 8.86
C LYS A 105 2.54 12.81 10.05
N ASN A 106 2.89 12.29 11.22
CA ASN A 106 2.99 13.12 12.43
C ASN A 106 4.19 14.06 12.41
N ASP A 107 5.31 13.62 11.81
CA ASP A 107 6.50 14.44 11.60
C ASP A 107 7.24 13.93 10.34
N PRO A 108 6.80 14.32 9.13
CA PRO A 108 7.44 13.87 7.90
C PRO A 108 8.92 14.25 7.78
N ALA A 109 9.32 15.36 8.40
CA ALA A 109 10.73 15.81 8.36
C ALA A 109 11.65 14.95 9.22
N ALA A 110 11.15 14.31 10.28
CA ALA A 110 11.87 13.39 11.13
C ALA A 110 11.73 11.91 10.71
N ALA A 111 10.80 11.62 9.81
CA ALA A 111 10.53 10.26 9.32
C ALA A 111 11.69 9.72 8.47
N ALA A 112 11.58 8.44 8.07
CA ALA A 112 12.57 7.81 7.21
C ALA A 112 12.67 8.45 5.83
N ASP A 113 13.87 8.39 5.22
CA ASP A 113 14.11 8.81 3.85
C ASP A 113 13.43 7.85 2.85
N VAL A 114 13.43 6.55 3.21
CA VAL A 114 12.82 5.46 2.44
C VAL A 114 11.99 4.61 3.41
N PHE A 115 10.73 4.34 3.08
CA PHE A 115 9.85 3.54 3.91
C PHE A 115 8.86 2.70 3.08
N PHE A 116 8.36 1.64 3.68
CA PHE A 116 7.37 0.75 3.07
C PHE A 116 5.96 1.19 3.46
N TYR A 117 5.02 1.05 2.52
CA TYR A 117 3.61 1.38 2.77
C TYR A 117 2.67 0.55 1.89
N ALA A 118 1.41 0.39 2.33
CA ALA A 118 0.32 -0.12 1.51
C ALA A 118 -0.41 1.05 0.81
N ASN A 119 -0.92 0.84 -0.40
CA ASN A 119 -1.41 1.92 -1.26
C ASN A 119 -2.61 2.70 -0.69
N ASP A 120 -3.39 2.13 0.22
CA ASP A 120 -4.45 2.85 0.96
C ASP A 120 -3.91 3.98 1.87
N GLN A 121 -2.63 3.91 2.20
CA GLN A 121 -1.93 4.94 2.98
C GLN A 121 -1.52 6.14 2.13
N MET A 122 -1.53 5.98 0.79
CA MET A 122 -0.90 6.91 -0.15
C MET A 122 -1.50 8.33 -0.07
N GLY A 123 -2.82 8.46 -0.07
CA GLY A 123 -3.48 9.76 0.02
C GLY A 123 -3.07 10.54 1.26
N THR A 124 -3.15 9.90 2.43
CA THR A 124 -2.74 10.49 3.72
C THR A 124 -1.27 10.91 3.72
N LEU A 125 -0.38 10.09 3.14
CA LEU A 125 1.05 10.38 3.04
C LEU A 125 1.34 11.55 2.09
N ILE A 126 0.62 11.64 0.96
CA ILE A 126 0.74 12.75 0.00
C ILE A 126 0.28 14.06 0.64
N GLU A 127 -0.87 14.07 1.30
CA GLU A 127 -1.41 15.25 1.99
C GLU A 127 -0.51 15.74 3.12
N ALA A 128 0.15 14.82 3.81
CA ALA A 128 1.15 15.14 4.83
C ALA A 128 2.48 15.67 4.26
N GLY A 129 2.68 15.67 2.93
CA GLY A 129 3.94 16.02 2.31
C GLY A 129 5.07 15.04 2.61
N ALA A 130 4.73 13.77 2.79
CA ALA A 130 5.63 12.70 3.21
C ALA A 130 6.02 11.74 2.08
N LEU A 131 5.39 11.84 0.91
CA LEU A 131 5.60 10.90 -0.20
C LEU A 131 5.93 11.63 -1.49
N SER A 132 7.04 11.26 -2.12
CA SER A 132 7.55 11.84 -3.36
C SER A 132 6.85 11.28 -4.59
N LYS A 133 6.45 12.17 -5.50
CA LYS A 133 6.01 11.80 -6.85
C LYS A 133 7.21 11.33 -7.68
N LEU A 134 7.08 10.21 -8.37
CA LEU A 134 8.12 9.72 -9.28
C LEU A 134 8.14 10.52 -10.58
N GLY A 135 9.34 10.68 -11.15
CA GLY A 135 9.55 11.34 -12.43
C GLY A 135 10.80 10.84 -13.15
N GLY A 136 10.96 11.23 -14.44
CA GLY A 136 12.12 10.87 -15.24
C GLY A 136 12.35 9.35 -15.30
N SER A 137 13.61 8.95 -15.20
CA SER A 137 14.02 7.54 -15.29
C SER A 137 13.43 6.63 -14.21
N TYR A 138 13.08 7.17 -13.03
CA TYR A 138 12.45 6.37 -11.97
C TYR A 138 11.01 5.97 -12.34
N LEU A 139 10.23 6.92 -12.91
CA LEU A 139 8.90 6.61 -13.42
C LEU A 139 8.96 5.64 -14.60
N GLU A 140 9.90 5.85 -15.54
CA GLU A 140 10.12 4.94 -16.67
C GLU A 140 10.48 3.52 -16.19
N THR A 141 11.31 3.39 -15.14
CA THR A 141 11.63 2.08 -14.55
C THR A 141 10.37 1.39 -14.01
N VAL A 142 9.51 2.10 -13.28
CA VAL A 142 8.27 1.52 -12.77
C VAL A 142 7.35 1.10 -13.91
N GLN A 143 7.16 1.94 -14.92
CA GLN A 143 6.30 1.64 -16.07
C GLN A 143 6.80 0.45 -16.92
N ASN A 144 8.11 0.23 -16.98
CA ASN A 144 8.71 -0.84 -17.77
C ASN A 144 8.81 -2.17 -17.02
N ASN A 145 8.99 -2.15 -15.69
CA ASN A 145 9.28 -3.34 -14.90
C ASN A 145 8.06 -3.95 -14.22
N PHE A 146 6.94 -3.21 -14.15
CA PHE A 146 5.73 -3.65 -13.46
C PHE A 146 4.52 -3.64 -14.40
N SER A 147 3.53 -4.48 -14.11
CA SER A 147 2.29 -4.49 -14.89
C SER A 147 1.53 -3.16 -14.71
N GLN A 148 0.70 -2.80 -15.70
CA GLN A 148 -0.12 -1.60 -15.64
C GLN A 148 -1.00 -1.58 -14.38
N THR A 149 -1.52 -2.72 -13.93
CA THR A 149 -2.29 -2.84 -12.69
C THR A 149 -1.51 -2.36 -11.47
N HIS A 150 -0.22 -2.74 -11.34
CA HIS A 150 0.61 -2.27 -10.23
C HIS A 150 0.89 -0.77 -10.32
N VAL A 151 1.07 -0.24 -11.53
CA VAL A 151 1.26 1.21 -11.76
C VAL A 151 -0.01 1.98 -11.39
N ASP A 152 -1.18 1.50 -11.83
CA ASP A 152 -2.48 2.14 -11.55
C ASP A 152 -2.77 2.18 -10.04
N LEU A 153 -2.48 1.10 -9.30
CA LEU A 153 -2.65 1.04 -7.85
C LEU A 153 -1.73 2.00 -7.06
N LEU A 154 -0.69 2.55 -7.68
CA LEU A 154 0.19 3.58 -7.11
C LEU A 154 0.04 4.93 -7.80
N THR A 155 -0.97 5.09 -8.64
CA THR A 155 -1.30 6.36 -9.30
C THR A 155 -2.36 7.09 -8.50
N TYR A 156 -2.04 8.31 -8.06
CA TYR A 156 -2.96 9.17 -7.32
C TYR A 156 -3.85 9.99 -8.27
N THR A 157 -4.84 10.70 -7.73
CA THR A 157 -5.83 11.49 -8.50
C THR A 157 -5.23 12.61 -9.34
N ASP A 158 -4.00 13.06 -9.05
CA ASP A 158 -3.24 14.02 -9.84
C ASP A 158 -2.50 13.40 -11.05
N GLY A 159 -2.72 12.11 -11.31
CA GLY A 159 -2.06 11.33 -12.34
C GLY A 159 -0.59 10.99 -12.05
N GLY A 160 -0.11 11.27 -10.85
CA GLY A 160 1.25 10.94 -10.40
C GLY A 160 1.38 9.55 -9.84
N VAL A 161 2.51 8.88 -10.09
CA VAL A 161 2.89 7.63 -9.44
C VAL A 161 3.75 7.95 -8.22
N TYR A 162 3.43 7.35 -7.07
CA TYR A 162 4.01 7.75 -5.77
C TYR A 162 4.73 6.64 -5.04
N GLY A 163 5.31 5.68 -5.75
CA GLY A 163 6.12 4.62 -5.12
C GLY A 163 6.55 3.57 -6.12
N PHE A 164 7.43 2.71 -5.65
CA PHE A 164 7.93 1.56 -6.38
C PHE A 164 7.20 0.31 -5.88
N PRO A 165 6.47 -0.44 -6.73
CA PRO A 165 5.75 -1.63 -6.31
C PRO A 165 6.67 -2.70 -5.72
N THR A 166 6.25 -3.40 -4.67
CA THR A 166 7.00 -4.54 -4.11
C THR A 166 6.26 -5.86 -4.27
N SER A 167 4.99 -5.89 -3.87
CA SER A 167 4.16 -7.10 -3.95
C SER A 167 2.68 -6.74 -4.13
N PRO A 168 1.90 -7.58 -4.84
CA PRO A 168 0.45 -7.50 -4.77
C PRO A 168 0.01 -7.69 -3.32
N ASN A 169 -1.06 -7.03 -2.92
CA ASN A 169 -1.58 -7.13 -1.57
C ASN A 169 -3.08 -7.40 -1.63
N THR A 170 -3.45 -8.65 -1.45
CA THR A 170 -4.81 -9.12 -1.28
C THR A 170 -4.79 -10.38 -0.43
N TRP A 171 -5.94 -10.86 -0.04
CA TRP A 171 -6.10 -12.06 0.76
C TRP A 171 -7.02 -13.05 0.06
N PHE A 172 -6.83 -14.31 0.41
CA PHE A 172 -7.55 -15.46 -0.13
C PHE A 172 -7.76 -16.49 1.00
N MET A 173 -8.08 -17.72 0.67
CA MET A 173 -8.41 -18.75 1.66
C MET A 173 -7.30 -19.80 1.77
N TRP A 174 -6.92 -20.13 3.00
CA TRP A 174 -6.14 -21.28 3.38
C TRP A 174 -7.05 -22.35 3.97
N TYR A 175 -6.80 -23.62 3.65
CA TYR A 175 -7.63 -24.72 4.16
C TYR A 175 -6.86 -26.04 4.28
N ASN A 176 -7.36 -26.95 5.13
CA ASN A 176 -6.85 -28.30 5.27
C ASN A 176 -7.56 -29.23 4.27
N LYS A 177 -6.80 -29.81 3.33
CA LYS A 177 -7.28 -30.72 2.28
C LYS A 177 -7.81 -32.05 2.83
N GLU A 178 -7.47 -32.42 4.07
CA GLU A 178 -8.03 -33.61 4.71
C GLU A 178 -9.47 -33.37 5.20
N THR A 179 -9.86 -32.11 5.43
CA THR A 179 -11.20 -31.74 5.89
C THR A 179 -12.11 -31.32 4.74
N PHE A 180 -11.57 -30.51 3.84
CA PHE A 180 -12.36 -29.92 2.74
C PHE A 180 -11.86 -30.41 1.39
N ASN A 181 -12.77 -30.87 0.54
CA ASN A 181 -12.52 -31.15 -0.87
C ASN A 181 -12.80 -29.90 -1.72
N GLU A 182 -12.54 -29.98 -3.04
CA GLU A 182 -12.66 -28.86 -3.99
C GLU A 182 -14.11 -28.33 -4.14
N GLU A 183 -15.14 -29.13 -3.86
CA GLU A 183 -16.54 -28.66 -3.89
C GLU A 183 -16.89 -27.93 -2.60
N ASP A 184 -16.39 -28.41 -1.46
CA ASP A 184 -16.70 -27.84 -0.16
C ASP A 184 -16.20 -26.40 -0.03
N ILE A 185 -15.02 -26.12 -0.58
CA ILE A 185 -14.37 -24.80 -0.51
C ILE A 185 -15.02 -23.72 -1.40
N LYS A 186 -16.01 -24.08 -2.22
CA LYS A 186 -16.69 -23.13 -3.11
C LYS A 186 -17.69 -22.25 -2.40
N ASN A 187 -18.13 -22.64 -1.19
CA ASN A 187 -19.15 -21.91 -0.44
C ASN A 187 -18.86 -21.94 1.06
N ILE A 188 -18.75 -20.78 1.69
CA ILE A 188 -18.41 -20.66 3.12
C ILE A 188 -19.47 -21.30 4.02
N GLY A 189 -20.74 -21.30 3.65
CA GLY A 189 -21.81 -21.99 4.37
C GLY A 189 -21.58 -23.49 4.41
N THR A 190 -21.23 -24.13 3.27
CA THR A 190 -20.87 -25.54 3.19
C THR A 190 -19.64 -25.86 4.04
N MET A 191 -18.65 -24.97 4.05
CA MET A 191 -17.46 -25.15 4.89
C MET A 191 -17.82 -25.16 6.38
N LEU A 192 -18.66 -24.24 6.83
CA LEU A 192 -19.12 -24.15 8.22
C LEU A 192 -19.99 -25.36 8.66
N GLU A 193 -20.55 -26.12 7.73
CA GLU A 193 -21.24 -27.37 8.03
C GLU A 193 -20.25 -28.53 8.29
N LYS A 194 -19.02 -28.45 7.78
CA LYS A 194 -18.06 -29.54 7.75
C LYS A 194 -16.86 -29.37 8.69
N GLY A 195 -16.45 -28.14 8.97
CA GLY A 195 -15.26 -27.85 9.77
C GLY A 195 -15.26 -26.45 10.33
N VAL A 196 -14.33 -26.20 11.23
CA VAL A 196 -14.16 -24.89 11.86
C VAL A 196 -13.47 -23.95 10.90
N VAL A 197 -14.11 -22.78 10.66
CA VAL A 197 -13.63 -21.72 9.78
C VAL A 197 -13.37 -20.46 10.60
N SER A 198 -12.15 -19.96 10.53
CA SER A 198 -11.75 -18.70 11.14
C SER A 198 -11.88 -17.57 10.11
N PHE A 199 -12.60 -16.49 10.49
CA PHE A 199 -12.76 -15.30 9.64
C PHE A 199 -12.65 -14.04 10.48
N PRO A 200 -11.82 -13.03 10.09
CA PRO A 200 -11.59 -11.80 10.87
C PRO A 200 -12.75 -10.80 10.72
N MET A 201 -13.87 -11.07 11.41
CA MET A 201 -15.09 -10.26 11.34
C MET A 201 -14.91 -8.87 11.98
N ASP A 202 -13.96 -8.68 12.87
CA ASP A 202 -13.61 -7.41 13.50
C ASP A 202 -12.43 -6.69 12.81
N ASN A 203 -12.11 -7.11 11.60
CA ASN A 203 -11.12 -6.45 10.76
C ASN A 203 -11.78 -5.95 9.47
N SER A 204 -11.85 -4.64 9.33
CA SER A 204 -12.53 -3.95 8.23
C SER A 204 -11.99 -4.30 6.83
N TRP A 205 -10.71 -4.67 6.72
CA TRP A 205 -10.12 -5.11 5.45
C TRP A 205 -10.74 -6.41 4.94
N TYR A 206 -11.23 -7.25 5.84
CA TYR A 206 -11.91 -8.51 5.53
C TYR A 206 -13.45 -8.36 5.52
N THR A 207 -14.03 -7.68 6.51
CA THR A 207 -15.48 -7.59 6.71
C THR A 207 -16.22 -7.01 5.52
N GLY A 208 -15.60 -6.06 4.80
CA GLY A 208 -16.17 -5.46 3.58
C GLY A 208 -16.50 -6.45 2.46
N THR A 209 -15.89 -7.66 2.48
CA THR A 209 -16.02 -8.67 1.42
C THR A 209 -17.48 -9.04 1.09
N PHE A 210 -18.37 -9.07 2.10
CA PHE A 210 -19.78 -9.40 1.92
C PHE A 210 -20.52 -8.29 1.19
N PHE A 211 -20.19 -7.04 1.46
CA PHE A 211 -20.76 -5.89 0.76
C PHE A 211 -20.23 -5.77 -0.66
N PHE A 212 -18.93 -5.98 -0.88
CA PHE A 212 -18.32 -5.98 -2.22
C PHE A 212 -18.87 -7.10 -3.09
N GLY A 213 -19.15 -8.27 -2.48
CA GLY A 213 -19.76 -9.42 -3.17
C GLY A 213 -21.15 -9.13 -3.73
N VAL A 214 -21.93 -8.27 -3.08
CA VAL A 214 -23.27 -7.86 -3.54
C VAL A 214 -23.25 -6.56 -4.35
N GLY A 215 -22.06 -6.04 -4.69
CA GLY A 215 -21.92 -4.91 -5.62
C GLY A 215 -21.78 -3.54 -4.97
N ALA A 216 -21.58 -3.47 -3.66
CA ALA A 216 -21.25 -2.23 -2.97
C ALA A 216 -19.91 -1.66 -3.45
N THR A 217 -19.76 -0.35 -3.39
CA THR A 217 -18.57 0.38 -3.85
C THR A 217 -17.99 1.26 -2.74
N VAL A 218 -16.69 1.52 -2.83
CA VAL A 218 -15.94 2.43 -1.96
C VAL A 218 -15.28 3.46 -2.86
N PHE A 219 -15.75 4.71 -2.81
CA PHE A 219 -15.36 5.81 -3.70
C PHE A 219 -15.52 5.47 -5.19
N GLY A 220 -16.71 4.93 -5.52
CA GLY A 220 -17.07 4.51 -6.85
C GLY A 220 -16.38 3.22 -7.32
N PRO A 221 -16.66 2.77 -8.57
CA PRO A 221 -16.15 1.49 -9.09
C PRO A 221 -14.63 1.41 -9.21
N GLN A 222 -13.95 2.56 -9.32
CA GLN A 222 -12.49 2.66 -9.48
C GLN A 222 -11.77 3.04 -8.17
N GLY A 223 -12.51 3.34 -7.09
CA GLY A 223 -11.92 3.73 -5.80
C GLY A 223 -11.27 5.12 -5.76
N VAL A 224 -11.60 6.02 -6.70
CA VAL A 224 -10.98 7.35 -6.84
C VAL A 224 -11.98 8.51 -6.93
N ASP A 225 -13.26 8.23 -6.75
CA ASP A 225 -14.34 9.22 -6.81
C ASP A 225 -14.79 9.58 -5.39
N ALA A 226 -14.23 10.63 -4.83
CA ALA A 226 -14.56 11.11 -3.50
C ALA A 226 -16.05 11.54 -3.38
N GLU A 227 -16.67 12.04 -4.46
CA GLU A 227 -18.07 12.47 -4.45
C GLU A 227 -19.04 11.26 -4.39
N ALA A 228 -18.63 10.10 -4.97
CA ALA A 228 -19.41 8.88 -4.88
C ALA A 228 -19.45 8.32 -3.44
N GLY A 229 -18.45 8.61 -2.63
CA GLY A 229 -18.36 8.14 -1.25
C GLY A 229 -18.35 6.62 -1.13
N ILE A 230 -18.75 6.14 0.04
CA ILE A 230 -18.89 4.70 0.34
C ILE A 230 -20.38 4.36 0.31
N ASP A 231 -20.77 3.37 -0.49
CA ASP A 231 -22.18 2.99 -0.68
C ASP A 231 -22.45 1.53 -0.30
N PHE A 232 -22.98 1.35 0.92
CA PHE A 232 -23.52 0.09 1.44
C PHE A 232 -25.05 0.17 1.65
N SER A 233 -25.74 1.09 0.97
CA SER A 233 -27.14 1.42 1.22
C SER A 233 -28.16 0.46 0.59
N SER A 234 -27.72 -0.44 -0.32
CA SER A 234 -28.64 -1.32 -1.05
C SER A 234 -29.32 -2.35 -0.15
N ASP A 235 -30.54 -2.79 -0.54
CA ASP A 235 -31.24 -3.89 0.15
C ASP A 235 -30.39 -5.17 0.20
N LEU A 236 -29.54 -5.41 -0.81
CA LEU A 236 -28.62 -6.54 -0.79
C LEU A 236 -27.55 -6.42 0.30
N CYS A 237 -27.11 -5.20 0.63
CA CYS A 237 -26.19 -4.99 1.77
C CYS A 237 -26.89 -5.27 3.11
N VAL A 238 -28.18 -4.95 3.24
CA VAL A 238 -28.95 -5.33 4.43
C VAL A 238 -29.08 -6.86 4.54
N GLU A 239 -29.36 -7.57 3.44
CA GLU A 239 -29.39 -9.03 3.43
C GLU A 239 -28.01 -9.64 3.72
N ALA A 240 -26.92 -9.06 3.19
CA ALA A 240 -25.55 -9.47 3.52
C ALA A 240 -25.25 -9.30 5.02
N THR A 241 -25.75 -8.21 5.63
CA THR A 241 -25.64 -8.00 7.09
C THR A 241 -26.36 -9.12 7.86
N LYS A 242 -27.59 -9.49 7.45
CA LYS A 242 -28.32 -10.61 8.06
C LYS A 242 -27.59 -11.93 7.87
N TYR A 243 -26.98 -12.16 6.70
CA TYR A 243 -26.15 -13.35 6.46
C TYR A 243 -24.95 -13.41 7.43
N MET A 244 -24.23 -12.31 7.60
CA MET A 244 -23.10 -12.24 8.57
C MET A 244 -23.57 -12.54 10.00
N ILE A 245 -24.74 -12.02 10.41
CA ILE A 245 -25.32 -12.30 11.74
C ILE A 245 -25.60 -13.82 11.93
N GLU A 246 -26.11 -14.49 10.93
CA GLU A 246 -26.34 -15.93 10.99
C GLU A 246 -25.04 -16.73 10.93
N MET A 247 -24.08 -16.30 10.08
CA MET A 247 -22.77 -16.93 9.96
C MET A 247 -22.01 -16.97 11.29
N VAL A 248 -21.97 -15.87 12.03
CA VAL A 248 -21.23 -15.81 13.31
C VAL A 248 -21.89 -16.64 14.44
N LYS A 249 -23.16 -17.07 14.27
CA LYS A 249 -23.85 -17.98 15.21
C LYS A 249 -23.49 -19.44 14.99
N SER A 250 -22.84 -19.79 13.88
CA SER A 250 -22.41 -21.15 13.62
C SER A 250 -21.46 -21.63 14.73
N PRO A 251 -21.64 -22.84 15.27
CA PRO A 251 -20.68 -23.38 16.24
C PRO A 251 -19.30 -23.64 15.65
N ASN A 252 -19.17 -23.64 14.32
CA ASN A 252 -17.94 -23.82 13.59
C ASN A 252 -17.33 -22.48 13.09
N PHE A 253 -17.92 -21.35 13.48
CA PHE A 253 -17.33 -20.05 13.21
C PHE A 253 -16.41 -19.63 14.35
N VAL A 254 -15.21 -19.13 14.01
CA VAL A 254 -14.26 -18.51 14.94
C VAL A 254 -13.90 -17.13 14.40
N ASN A 255 -14.00 -16.09 15.24
CA ASN A 255 -13.48 -14.78 14.87
C ASN A 255 -11.95 -14.81 14.93
N ASP A 256 -11.29 -14.48 13.83
CA ASP A 256 -9.81 -14.49 13.73
C ASP A 256 -9.24 -13.21 14.34
N VAL A 257 -8.74 -13.32 15.53
CA VAL A 257 -8.07 -12.23 16.26
C VAL A 257 -6.68 -12.67 16.69
N ASP A 258 -5.72 -11.77 16.64
CA ASP A 258 -4.37 -11.98 17.20
C ASP A 258 -3.67 -13.28 16.74
N GLY A 259 -3.93 -13.71 15.49
CA GLY A 259 -3.30 -14.91 14.91
C GLY A 259 -3.92 -16.24 15.32
N ILE A 260 -5.13 -16.26 15.87
CA ILE A 260 -5.86 -17.48 16.23
C ILE A 260 -6.03 -18.39 15.01
N GLY A 261 -6.29 -17.84 13.81
CA GLY A 261 -6.42 -18.59 12.57
C GLY A 261 -5.18 -19.42 12.27
N VAL A 262 -4.00 -18.80 12.27
CA VAL A 262 -2.73 -19.48 12.03
C VAL A 262 -2.46 -20.52 13.12
N ALA A 263 -2.64 -20.18 14.39
CA ALA A 263 -2.43 -21.09 15.51
C ALA A 263 -3.36 -22.31 15.43
N GLY A 264 -4.65 -22.08 15.16
CA GLY A 264 -5.65 -23.14 15.05
C GLY A 264 -5.48 -24.03 13.81
N MET A 265 -5.01 -23.48 12.67
CA MET A 265 -4.62 -24.31 11.53
C MET A 265 -3.44 -25.23 11.88
N LYS A 266 -2.46 -24.73 12.64
CA LYS A 266 -1.27 -25.49 13.05
C LYS A 266 -1.59 -26.60 14.04
N ASP A 267 -2.49 -26.40 15.00
CA ASP A 267 -2.89 -27.39 16.00
C ASP A 267 -4.09 -28.26 15.58
N GLY A 268 -4.72 -27.93 14.43
CA GLY A 268 -5.86 -28.64 13.86
C GLY A 268 -7.21 -28.30 14.49
N SER A 269 -7.31 -27.28 15.34
CA SER A 269 -8.59 -26.78 15.88
C SER A 269 -9.38 -25.94 14.87
N ILE A 270 -8.70 -25.37 13.88
CA ILE A 270 -9.28 -24.63 12.75
C ILE A 270 -8.88 -25.34 11.45
N GLN A 271 -9.82 -25.48 10.50
CA GLN A 271 -9.57 -26.17 9.25
C GLN A 271 -9.56 -25.27 8.03
N ALA A 272 -10.03 -24.01 8.16
CA ALA A 272 -9.83 -22.99 7.14
C ALA A 272 -9.73 -21.61 7.78
N MET A 273 -8.98 -20.72 7.12
CA MET A 273 -8.81 -19.32 7.50
C MET A 273 -8.63 -18.43 6.28
N PHE A 274 -8.75 -17.13 6.48
CA PHE A 274 -8.59 -16.13 5.42
C PHE A 274 -7.41 -15.24 5.72
N SER A 275 -6.42 -15.22 4.82
CA SER A 275 -5.20 -14.42 4.94
C SER A 275 -4.48 -14.33 3.58
N GLY A 276 -3.36 -13.61 3.53
CA GLY A 276 -2.54 -13.50 2.32
C GLY A 276 -1.37 -14.49 2.28
N ASP A 277 -0.45 -14.24 1.36
CA ASP A 277 0.75 -15.05 1.14
C ASP A 277 1.76 -14.97 2.30
N TRP A 278 1.71 -13.94 3.12
CA TRP A 278 2.57 -13.74 4.30
C TRP A 278 2.45 -14.83 5.37
N ASP A 279 1.34 -15.57 5.43
CA ASP A 279 1.16 -16.68 6.38
C ASP A 279 1.58 -18.04 5.78
N GLN A 280 1.89 -18.10 4.47
CA GLN A 280 2.31 -19.32 3.80
C GLN A 280 3.46 -20.04 4.50
N PRO A 281 4.58 -19.40 4.89
CA PRO A 281 5.70 -20.11 5.50
C PRO A 281 5.31 -20.84 6.78
N ALA A 282 4.57 -20.15 7.67
CA ALA A 282 4.14 -20.71 8.95
C ALA A 282 3.13 -21.85 8.80
N LEU A 283 2.23 -21.75 7.83
CA LEU A 283 1.22 -22.78 7.54
C LEU A 283 1.85 -24.00 6.83
N ALA A 284 2.72 -23.77 5.85
CA ALA A 284 3.40 -24.82 5.09
C ALA A 284 4.32 -25.65 5.98
N GLU A 285 5.05 -25.04 6.91
CA GLU A 285 5.89 -25.74 7.87
C GLU A 285 5.09 -26.76 8.70
N SER A 286 3.85 -26.40 9.09
CA SER A 286 3.04 -27.24 9.98
C SER A 286 2.19 -28.26 9.24
N LEU A 287 1.55 -27.88 8.12
CA LEU A 287 0.59 -28.71 7.41
C LEU A 287 1.21 -29.49 6.24
N GLY A 288 2.33 -29.03 5.67
CA GLY A 288 2.97 -29.68 4.51
C GLY A 288 1.97 -29.89 3.36
N ASP A 289 1.89 -31.12 2.84
CA ASP A 289 1.02 -31.50 1.72
C ASP A 289 -0.49 -31.37 2.01
N LYS A 290 -0.88 -31.26 3.29
CA LYS A 290 -2.29 -31.07 3.68
C LYS A 290 -2.76 -29.63 3.48
N LEU A 291 -1.82 -28.68 3.37
CA LEU A 291 -2.17 -27.27 3.13
C LEU A 291 -2.73 -27.09 1.72
N GLY A 292 -3.90 -26.46 1.63
CA GLY A 292 -4.48 -25.96 0.41
C GLY A 292 -4.67 -24.44 0.45
N CYS A 293 -4.65 -23.82 -0.70
CA CYS A 293 -5.04 -22.42 -0.89
C CYS A 293 -6.01 -22.32 -2.05
N ALA A 294 -6.98 -21.41 -1.96
CA ALA A 294 -7.99 -21.18 -2.99
C ALA A 294 -8.47 -19.72 -2.98
N VAL A 295 -9.06 -19.30 -4.09
CA VAL A 295 -9.78 -18.02 -4.14
C VAL A 295 -10.90 -18.01 -3.11
N LEU A 296 -11.37 -16.83 -2.75
CA LEU A 296 -12.47 -16.65 -1.80
C LEU A 296 -13.72 -17.43 -2.22
N PRO A 297 -14.40 -18.09 -1.27
CA PRO A 297 -15.64 -18.81 -1.55
C PRO A 297 -16.78 -17.87 -1.90
N LYS A 298 -17.89 -18.44 -2.31
CA LYS A 298 -19.17 -17.74 -2.39
C LYS A 298 -19.89 -17.83 -1.04
N PHE A 299 -20.90 -17.00 -0.88
CA PHE A 299 -21.91 -17.10 0.16
C PHE A 299 -23.30 -17.08 -0.46
N THR A 300 -24.22 -17.83 0.11
CA THR A 300 -25.58 -17.99 -0.47
C THR A 300 -26.60 -17.24 0.36
N MET A 301 -27.31 -16.30 -0.26
CA MET A 301 -28.44 -15.57 0.34
C MET A 301 -29.68 -15.75 -0.51
N ASN A 302 -30.80 -16.15 0.12
CA ASN A 302 -32.08 -16.32 -0.56
C ASN A 302 -32.00 -17.22 -1.82
N GLY A 303 -31.13 -18.26 -1.79
CA GLY A 303 -30.90 -19.19 -2.89
C GLY A 303 -30.04 -18.67 -4.02
N THR A 304 -29.43 -17.50 -3.88
CA THR A 304 -28.49 -16.91 -4.84
C THR A 304 -27.06 -16.87 -4.27
N ASP A 305 -26.11 -17.29 -5.08
CA ASP A 305 -24.70 -17.29 -4.75
C ASP A 305 -24.05 -15.94 -5.08
N TYR A 306 -23.33 -15.38 -4.14
CA TYR A 306 -22.55 -14.15 -4.28
C TYR A 306 -21.07 -14.45 -4.04
N GLN A 307 -20.21 -13.96 -4.94
CA GLN A 307 -18.75 -14.13 -4.81
C GLN A 307 -18.20 -13.15 -3.76
N MET A 308 -17.56 -13.67 -2.73
CA MET A 308 -16.77 -12.83 -1.83
C MET A 308 -15.67 -12.14 -2.61
N LYS A 309 -15.47 -10.83 -2.37
CA LYS A 309 -14.44 -10.02 -3.03
C LYS A 309 -13.56 -9.32 -2.01
N SER A 310 -12.26 -9.38 -2.21
CA SER A 310 -11.29 -8.63 -1.42
C SER A 310 -10.93 -7.29 -2.07
N PHE A 311 -10.15 -6.47 -1.40
CA PHE A 311 -9.49 -5.34 -2.05
C PHE A 311 -8.32 -5.84 -2.92
N ALA A 312 -8.16 -5.26 -4.13
CA ALA A 312 -6.90 -5.27 -4.86
C ALA A 312 -6.05 -4.12 -4.36
N SER A 313 -4.89 -4.43 -3.81
CA SER A 313 -3.97 -3.49 -3.21
C SER A 313 -2.54 -3.77 -3.66
N ASN A 314 -1.63 -2.87 -3.35
CA ASN A 314 -0.21 -3.00 -3.62
C ASN A 314 0.60 -2.54 -2.41
N LYS A 315 1.65 -3.26 -2.09
CA LYS A 315 2.70 -2.79 -1.19
C LYS A 315 3.77 -2.09 -2.00
N ALA A 316 4.35 -1.05 -1.47
CA ALA A 316 5.32 -0.22 -2.18
C ALA A 316 6.42 0.31 -1.28
N VAL A 317 7.53 0.71 -1.91
CA VAL A 317 8.56 1.55 -1.30
C VAL A 317 8.31 3.00 -1.69
N GLY A 318 8.15 3.85 -0.69
CA GLY A 318 8.03 5.29 -0.83
C GLY A 318 9.33 6.02 -0.48
N VAL A 319 9.48 7.19 -1.07
CA VAL A 319 10.60 8.11 -0.77
C VAL A 319 10.06 9.40 -0.20
N ASN A 320 10.63 9.81 0.92
CA ASN A 320 10.25 11.04 1.60
C ASN A 320 10.82 12.27 0.86
N PRO A 321 10.02 13.26 0.48
CA PRO A 321 10.52 14.47 -0.15
C PRO A 321 11.43 15.32 0.77
N ASN A 322 11.38 15.06 2.09
CA ASN A 322 12.23 15.72 3.08
C ASN A 322 13.58 15.02 3.28
N ALA A 323 13.88 13.94 2.53
CA ALA A 323 15.14 13.23 2.60
C ALA A 323 16.33 14.18 2.36
N LYS A 324 17.34 14.08 3.22
CA LYS A 324 18.55 14.91 3.11
C LYS A 324 19.35 14.58 1.85
N PHE A 325 19.32 13.32 1.41
CA PHE A 325 20.01 12.80 0.23
C PHE A 325 19.01 12.21 -0.76
N PRO A 326 18.16 13.03 -1.40
CA PRO A 326 17.02 12.55 -2.17
C PRO A 326 17.40 11.66 -3.36
N LYS A 327 18.56 11.90 -3.97
CA LYS A 327 19.06 11.06 -5.06
C LYS A 327 19.39 9.65 -4.56
N ALA A 328 20.13 9.54 -3.46
CA ALA A 328 20.50 8.26 -2.87
C ALA A 328 19.25 7.51 -2.36
N ALA A 329 18.27 8.22 -1.76
CA ALA A 329 17.00 7.64 -1.33
C ALA A 329 16.19 7.07 -2.52
N MET A 330 16.11 7.79 -3.64
CA MET A 330 15.44 7.29 -4.87
C MET A 330 16.18 6.09 -5.47
N GLN A 331 17.52 6.11 -5.50
CA GLN A 331 18.33 4.98 -5.97
C GLN A 331 18.12 3.75 -5.09
N LEU A 332 18.06 3.93 -3.76
CA LEU A 332 17.79 2.84 -2.83
C LEU A 332 16.41 2.25 -3.03
N ALA A 333 15.36 3.08 -3.14
CA ALA A 333 14.00 2.61 -3.38
C ALA A 333 13.88 1.83 -4.69
N GLN A 334 14.51 2.31 -5.76
CA GLN A 334 14.60 1.61 -7.05
C GLN A 334 15.37 0.28 -6.93
N PHE A 335 16.48 0.25 -6.21
CA PHE A 335 17.28 -0.95 -5.99
C PHE A 335 16.50 -2.02 -5.22
N LEU A 336 15.86 -1.65 -4.11
CA LEU A 336 15.05 -2.55 -3.29
C LEU A 336 13.83 -3.15 -4.03
N THR A 337 13.46 -2.56 -5.17
CA THR A 337 12.35 -3.02 -6.01
C THR A 337 12.81 -3.56 -7.37
N SER A 338 14.12 -3.79 -7.53
CA SER A 338 14.64 -4.53 -8.68
C SER A 338 14.16 -5.98 -8.67
N PRO A 339 14.05 -6.65 -9.83
CA PRO A 339 13.66 -8.05 -9.88
C PRO A 339 14.51 -8.95 -8.98
N GLU A 340 15.83 -8.73 -8.94
CA GLU A 340 16.74 -9.49 -8.05
C GLU A 340 16.39 -9.30 -6.58
N ALA A 341 16.17 -8.04 -6.14
CA ALA A 341 15.84 -7.75 -4.76
C ALA A 341 14.49 -8.34 -4.35
N LEU A 342 13.48 -8.25 -5.23
CA LEU A 342 12.15 -8.81 -4.97
C LEU A 342 12.13 -10.35 -4.98
N LEU A 343 12.92 -11.00 -5.83
CA LEU A 343 13.11 -12.46 -5.76
C LEU A 343 13.77 -12.87 -4.44
N SER A 344 14.80 -12.14 -4.02
CA SER A 344 15.42 -12.38 -2.71
C SER A 344 14.44 -12.18 -1.56
N ARG A 345 13.53 -11.19 -1.64
CA ARG A 345 12.47 -11.00 -0.64
C ARG A 345 11.47 -12.18 -0.62
N TYR A 346 11.13 -12.68 -1.79
CA TYR A 346 10.28 -13.87 -1.90
C TYR A 346 10.92 -15.09 -1.23
N GLU A 347 12.21 -15.34 -1.50
CA GLU A 347 12.93 -16.45 -0.91
C GLU A 347 13.08 -16.36 0.62
N LEU A 348 13.30 -15.16 1.15
CA LEU A 348 13.58 -14.92 2.56
C LEU A 348 12.34 -14.63 3.41
N SER A 349 11.33 -13.99 2.84
CA SER A 349 10.16 -13.49 3.57
C SER A 349 8.81 -13.98 3.01
N GLY A 350 8.79 -14.71 1.87
CA GLY A 350 7.59 -15.29 1.28
C GLY A 350 6.72 -14.33 0.46
N TYR A 351 7.08 -13.03 0.36
CA TYR A 351 6.27 -12.06 -0.37
C TYR A 351 6.33 -12.26 -1.89
N THR A 352 5.19 -12.43 -2.52
CA THR A 352 5.07 -12.54 -3.98
C THR A 352 5.59 -11.26 -4.65
N PRO A 353 6.57 -11.35 -5.57
CA PRO A 353 7.17 -10.17 -6.20
C PRO A 353 6.22 -9.54 -7.23
N ALA A 354 6.13 -8.20 -7.23
CA ALA A 354 5.33 -7.45 -8.20
C ALA A 354 6.03 -7.27 -9.56
N ALA A 355 7.35 -7.39 -9.63
CA ALA A 355 8.10 -7.18 -10.87
C ALA A 355 7.77 -8.24 -11.92
N SER A 356 7.43 -7.80 -13.14
CA SER A 356 6.98 -8.67 -14.23
C SER A 356 8.02 -9.74 -14.61
N ALA A 357 9.31 -9.41 -14.54
CA ALA A 357 10.39 -10.36 -14.82
C ALA A 357 10.41 -11.54 -13.83
N CYS A 358 10.00 -11.34 -12.58
CA CYS A 358 9.97 -12.40 -11.56
C CYS A 358 8.92 -13.48 -11.86
N ALA A 359 7.84 -13.13 -12.59
CA ALA A 359 6.79 -14.09 -12.95
C ALA A 359 7.30 -15.22 -13.86
N GLU A 360 8.45 -15.04 -14.52
CA GLU A 360 9.06 -16.03 -15.38
C GLU A 360 9.92 -17.07 -14.62
N GLU A 361 10.25 -16.81 -13.37
CA GLU A 361 11.03 -17.71 -12.53
C GLU A 361 10.24 -18.98 -12.17
N GLU A 362 10.88 -20.14 -12.27
CA GLU A 362 10.21 -21.43 -12.03
C GLU A 362 9.64 -21.55 -10.61
N ALA A 363 10.34 -21.01 -9.61
CA ALA A 363 9.89 -20.97 -8.23
C ALA A 363 8.59 -20.17 -8.03
N ILE A 364 8.37 -19.15 -8.87
CA ILE A 364 7.15 -18.33 -8.86
C ILE A 364 6.04 -19.03 -9.66
N LYS A 365 6.35 -19.49 -10.88
CA LYS A 365 5.37 -20.17 -11.76
C LYS A 365 4.76 -21.42 -11.14
N SER A 366 5.57 -22.23 -10.47
CA SER A 366 5.14 -23.49 -9.87
C SER A 366 4.50 -23.35 -8.48
N ASN A 367 4.52 -22.14 -7.90
CA ASN A 367 3.97 -21.93 -6.56
C ASN A 367 2.43 -21.80 -6.59
N PRO A 368 1.68 -22.74 -5.96
CA PRO A 368 0.22 -22.68 -5.94
C PRO A 368 -0.33 -21.46 -5.21
N THR A 369 0.42 -20.91 -4.24
CA THR A 369 0.04 -19.68 -3.52
C THR A 369 0.04 -18.48 -4.46
N VAL A 370 1.09 -18.33 -5.27
CA VAL A 370 1.17 -17.27 -6.28
C VAL A 370 0.06 -17.42 -7.34
N ALA A 371 -0.20 -18.64 -7.79
CA ALA A 371 -1.29 -18.91 -8.73
C ALA A 371 -2.66 -18.53 -8.12
N THR A 372 -2.88 -18.85 -6.83
CA THR A 372 -4.12 -18.50 -6.11
C THR A 372 -4.25 -16.98 -5.91
N LEU A 373 -3.16 -16.30 -5.52
CA LEU A 373 -3.13 -14.85 -5.39
C LEU A 373 -3.53 -14.16 -6.71
N ASN A 374 -2.92 -14.59 -7.82
CA ASN A 374 -3.23 -14.06 -9.15
C ASN A 374 -4.67 -14.35 -9.57
N ALA A 375 -5.21 -15.52 -9.26
CA ALA A 375 -6.60 -15.87 -9.52
C ALA A 375 -7.56 -15.04 -8.65
N GLN A 376 -7.20 -14.74 -7.39
CA GLN A 376 -7.99 -13.91 -6.50
C GLN A 376 -8.10 -12.47 -7.00
N MET A 377 -7.08 -11.93 -7.68
CA MET A 377 -7.13 -10.58 -8.25
C MET A 377 -8.32 -10.37 -9.20
N ALA A 378 -8.85 -11.43 -9.84
CA ALA A 378 -10.08 -11.36 -10.63
C ALA A 378 -11.37 -11.19 -9.79
N ASN A 379 -11.29 -11.47 -8.47
CA ASN A 379 -12.38 -11.36 -7.51
C ASN A 379 -12.12 -10.23 -6.49
N THR A 380 -11.69 -9.08 -6.97
CA THR A 380 -11.39 -7.92 -6.13
C THR A 380 -12.17 -6.69 -6.56
N ILE A 381 -12.15 -5.69 -5.70
CA ILE A 381 -12.41 -4.29 -6.05
C ILE A 381 -11.12 -3.49 -5.82
N ALA A 382 -10.93 -2.39 -6.53
CA ALA A 382 -9.77 -1.53 -6.31
C ALA A 382 -9.77 -1.00 -4.88
N GLN A 383 -8.65 -1.13 -4.16
CA GLN A 383 -8.49 -0.49 -2.85
C GLN A 383 -8.27 1.00 -3.08
N PRO A 384 -9.12 1.87 -2.51
CA PRO A 384 -9.02 3.30 -2.71
C PRO A 384 -7.70 3.88 -2.19
N VAL A 385 -7.19 4.86 -2.93
CA VAL A 385 -5.94 5.57 -2.59
C VAL A 385 -6.17 6.96 -1.99
N LEU A 386 -7.43 7.36 -1.85
CA LEU A 386 -7.86 8.64 -1.30
C LEU A 386 -7.56 8.72 0.19
N ALA A 387 -7.26 9.94 0.69
CA ALA A 387 -7.06 10.15 2.12
C ALA A 387 -8.32 9.84 2.95
N GLU A 388 -9.49 10.03 2.37
CA GLU A 388 -10.81 9.70 2.94
C GLU A 388 -10.98 8.20 3.25
N MET A 389 -10.15 7.32 2.63
CA MET A 389 -10.13 5.89 2.96
C MET A 389 -9.82 5.64 4.45
N ALA A 390 -9.13 6.56 5.11
CA ALA A 390 -8.89 6.49 6.55
C ALA A 390 -10.20 6.42 7.37
N ASN A 391 -11.30 6.97 6.85
CA ASN A 391 -12.62 6.95 7.50
C ASN A 391 -13.35 5.61 7.36
N PHE A 392 -12.86 4.70 6.52
CA PHE A 392 -13.46 3.39 6.31
C PHE A 392 -13.19 2.42 7.47
N TRP A 393 -11.99 2.45 8.01
CA TRP A 393 -11.45 1.38 8.83
C TRP A 393 -12.21 1.20 10.16
N ASP A 394 -12.31 2.22 10.98
CA ASP A 394 -12.92 2.14 12.30
C ASP A 394 -14.44 1.89 12.27
N PRO A 395 -15.24 2.57 11.42
CA PRO A 395 -16.66 2.29 11.35
C PRO A 395 -16.98 0.85 10.91
N VAL A 396 -16.27 0.30 9.91
CA VAL A 396 -16.50 -1.08 9.44
C VAL A 396 -16.01 -2.11 10.46
N LYS A 397 -14.89 -1.86 11.14
CA LYS A 397 -14.44 -2.67 12.28
C LYS A 397 -15.49 -2.72 13.38
N ASN A 398 -16.00 -1.57 13.80
CA ASN A 398 -17.02 -1.48 14.83
C ASN A 398 -18.34 -2.15 14.41
N PHE A 399 -18.68 -2.09 13.11
CA PHE A 399 -19.82 -2.81 12.57
C PHE A 399 -19.65 -4.33 12.75
N GLY A 400 -18.50 -4.88 12.38
CA GLY A 400 -18.18 -6.30 12.59
C GLY A 400 -18.21 -6.71 14.07
N LEU A 401 -17.62 -5.89 14.97
CA LEU A 401 -17.67 -6.10 16.41
C LEU A 401 -19.12 -6.11 16.95
N ASN A 402 -19.99 -5.24 16.43
CA ASN A 402 -21.39 -5.17 16.82
C ASN A 402 -22.22 -6.37 16.32
N ILE A 403 -21.83 -6.98 15.21
CA ILE A 403 -22.38 -8.28 14.78
C ILE A 403 -21.96 -9.37 15.75
N LEU A 404 -20.66 -9.47 16.06
CA LEU A 404 -20.10 -10.49 16.94
C LEU A 404 -20.70 -10.47 18.35
N ASN A 405 -20.92 -9.28 18.92
CA ASN A 405 -21.47 -9.13 20.27
C ASN A 405 -23.00 -9.13 20.33
N GLY A 406 -23.70 -9.25 19.16
CA GLY A 406 -25.14 -9.31 19.08
C GLY A 406 -25.87 -7.95 19.20
N SER A 407 -25.15 -6.82 19.17
CA SER A 407 -25.76 -5.47 19.15
C SER A 407 -26.45 -5.19 17.81
N ILE A 408 -25.94 -5.78 16.73
CA ILE A 408 -26.61 -5.79 15.43
C ILE A 408 -27.34 -7.13 15.28
N THR A 409 -28.64 -7.04 15.07
CA THR A 409 -29.57 -8.17 14.91
C THR A 409 -30.28 -8.07 13.58
N ALA A 410 -30.96 -9.14 13.15
CA ALA A 410 -31.74 -9.12 11.90
C ALA A 410 -32.82 -8.00 11.91
N ASP A 411 -33.37 -7.66 13.09
CA ASP A 411 -34.44 -6.67 13.22
C ASP A 411 -33.93 -5.22 13.07
N ASN A 412 -32.68 -4.93 13.50
CA ASN A 412 -32.12 -3.59 13.40
C ASN A 412 -31.00 -3.46 12.34
N ALA A 413 -30.78 -4.51 11.53
CA ALA A 413 -29.69 -4.55 10.55
C ALA A 413 -29.65 -3.33 9.62
N LYS A 414 -30.84 -2.93 9.10
CA LYS A 414 -30.93 -1.75 8.23
C LYS A 414 -30.58 -0.46 8.97
N GLU A 415 -31.14 -0.23 10.15
CA GLU A 415 -30.89 0.97 10.96
C GLU A 415 -29.40 1.10 11.31
N MET A 416 -28.77 0.00 11.71
CA MET A 416 -27.36 -0.01 12.08
C MET A 416 -26.44 0.17 10.87
N LEU A 417 -26.82 -0.38 9.71
CA LEU A 417 -26.10 -0.15 8.46
C LEU A 417 -26.19 1.31 8.01
N ASP A 418 -27.41 1.89 8.05
CA ASP A 418 -27.62 3.32 7.73
C ASP A 418 -26.82 4.24 8.67
N ALA A 419 -26.77 3.93 9.97
CA ALA A 419 -25.93 4.66 10.92
C ALA A 419 -24.43 4.54 10.61
N THR A 420 -23.98 3.35 10.23
CA THR A 420 -22.60 3.13 9.81
C THR A 420 -22.27 3.92 8.55
N MET A 421 -23.19 3.96 7.57
CA MET A 421 -23.04 4.76 6.36
C MET A 421 -22.88 6.27 6.64
N GLN A 422 -23.60 6.78 7.64
CA GLN A 422 -23.44 8.17 8.08
C GLN A 422 -22.03 8.44 8.62
N LEU A 423 -21.45 7.49 9.37
CA LEU A 423 -20.07 7.61 9.87
C LEU A 423 -19.03 7.53 8.73
N LEU A 424 -19.23 6.58 7.80
CA LEU A 424 -18.34 6.36 6.66
C LEU A 424 -18.25 7.58 5.73
N ASN A 425 -19.36 8.30 5.55
CA ASN A 425 -19.45 9.48 4.67
C ASN A 425 -19.46 10.80 5.45
N SER A 426 -19.25 10.78 6.78
CA SER A 426 -19.01 11.99 7.53
C SER A 426 -17.60 12.47 7.17
N ASN A 427 -17.52 13.54 6.38
CA ASN A 427 -16.28 14.27 6.24
C ASN A 427 -15.80 14.61 7.66
N GLY A 428 -14.61 14.16 8.04
CA GLY A 428 -14.03 14.48 9.33
C GLY A 428 -14.01 16.00 9.49
N LEU A 429 -15.00 16.53 10.23
CA LEU A 429 -15.09 17.91 10.66
C LEU A 429 -14.23 18.10 11.90
#